data_597a56183749797ad86a08066d9b8051
#
_entry.id   597a56183749797ad86a08066d9b8051
#
_cell.length_a   1.000
_cell.length_b   1.000
_cell.length_c   1.000
_cell.angle_alpha   90.00
_cell.angle_beta   90.00
_cell.angle_gamma   90.00
#
_symmetry.space_group_name_H-M   'P 1'
#
loop_
_entity.id
_entity.type
_entity.pdbx_description
1 polymer ?
#
loop_
_entity_poly.entity_id
_entity_poly.type
_entity_poly.pdbx_seq_one_letter_code
_entity_poly.pdbx_strand_id
1 'polypeptide(L)'
;AGVSEGGKWLNAFDTVLPQKYSRFGFQPVARLKFNEEIMRADYGDEAVDAFMSKMSMYNNGQPDLVFMVFNPKFTASVARNVGGELVDTYDDAMKLVNRKINELENPKPKKK
;
A
#
# COMPACT_ATOMS: atom_id res chain seq x y z
N ALA A 1 -0.80 -9.72 0.48
CA ALA A 1 -1.41 -8.70 -0.34
C ALA A 1 -2.46 -9.27 -1.25
N GLY A 2 -3.48 -8.55 -1.50
CA GLY A 2 -4.55 -8.98 -2.35
C GLY A 2 -5.59 -7.91 -2.43
N VAL A 3 -6.57 -8.15 -3.29
CA VAL A 3 -7.64 -7.19 -3.47
C VAL A 3 -8.71 -7.49 -2.44
N SER A 4 -9.14 -6.47 -1.71
CA SER A 4 -10.14 -6.65 -0.68
C SER A 4 -11.53 -6.69 -1.27
N GLU A 5 -12.54 -6.71 -0.42
CA GLU A 5 -13.91 -6.81 -0.86
C GLU A 5 -14.23 -5.81 -1.93
N GLY A 6 -14.91 -6.27 -2.94
CA GLY A 6 -15.32 -5.45 -4.05
C GLY A 6 -14.20 -4.98 -4.94
N GLY A 7 -12.96 -5.41 -4.68
CA GLY A 7 -11.83 -5.00 -5.49
C GLY A 7 -11.48 -3.54 -5.36
N LYS A 8 -11.85 -2.90 -4.27
CA LYS A 8 -11.69 -1.45 -4.12
C LYS A 8 -10.30 -1.04 -3.67
N TRP A 9 -9.61 -1.91 -2.96
CA TRP A 9 -8.27 -1.58 -2.48
C TRP A 9 -7.45 -2.84 -2.31
N LEU A 10 -6.13 -2.64 -2.25
CA LEU A 10 -5.21 -3.73 -1.97
C LEU A 10 -4.00 -3.19 -1.24
N ASN A 11 -3.18 -4.08 -0.71
CA ASN A 11 -1.86 -3.67 -0.24
C ASN A 11 -0.83 -4.62 -0.82
N ALA A 12 0.40 -4.12 -0.94
CA ALA A 12 1.50 -4.91 -1.47
C ALA A 12 2.79 -4.31 -0.97
N PHE A 13 3.80 -5.16 -0.77
CA PHE A 13 5.10 -4.65 -0.39
C PHE A 13 5.70 -3.84 -1.54
N ASP A 14 6.50 -2.85 -1.17
CA ASP A 14 7.10 -1.93 -2.14
C ASP A 14 8.22 -2.61 -2.91
N THR A 15 7.81 -3.44 -3.83
CA THR A 15 8.69 -4.17 -4.74
C THR A 15 8.28 -3.74 -6.14
N VAL A 16 8.14 -4.68 -7.07
CA VAL A 16 7.62 -4.33 -8.39
C VAL A 16 6.11 -4.27 -8.43
N LEU A 17 5.45 -4.79 -7.39
CA LEU A 17 4.00 -4.91 -7.38
C LEU A 17 3.24 -3.58 -7.41
N PRO A 18 3.62 -2.57 -6.62
CA PRO A 18 2.89 -1.30 -6.71
C PRO A 18 2.89 -0.70 -8.10
N GLN A 19 4.00 -0.80 -8.81
CA GLN A 19 4.06 -0.29 -10.17
C GLN A 19 3.14 -1.06 -11.09
N LYS A 20 3.08 -2.37 -10.93
CA LYS A 20 2.20 -3.18 -11.75
C LYS A 20 0.73 -2.84 -11.48
N TYR A 21 0.36 -2.71 -10.21
CA TYR A 21 -1.01 -2.41 -9.88
C TYR A 21 -1.41 -1.02 -10.32
N SER A 22 -0.48 -0.07 -10.28
CA SER A 22 -0.81 1.29 -10.70
C SER A 22 -1.18 1.35 -12.18
N ARG A 23 -0.66 0.43 -12.98
CA ARG A 23 -1.03 0.37 -14.38
C ARG A 23 -2.48 -0.03 -14.59
N PHE A 24 -3.09 -0.61 -13.58
CA PHE A 24 -4.48 -1.01 -13.64
C PHE A 24 -5.38 -0.05 -12.87
N GLY A 25 -4.85 1.11 -12.53
CA GLY A 25 -5.66 2.14 -11.89
C GLY A 25 -5.63 2.15 -10.38
N PHE A 26 -4.72 1.41 -9.76
CA PHE A 26 -4.58 1.45 -8.30
C PHE A 26 -3.64 2.57 -7.89
N GLN A 27 -4.18 3.51 -7.14
CA GLN A 27 -3.46 4.70 -6.71
C GLN A 27 -2.91 4.50 -5.30
N PRO A 28 -1.60 4.73 -5.08
CA PRO A 28 -1.05 4.63 -3.73
C PRO A 28 -1.63 5.72 -2.83
N VAL A 29 -2.09 5.36 -1.65
CA VAL A 29 -2.65 6.33 -0.71
C VAL A 29 -1.93 6.32 0.63
N ALA A 30 -1.31 5.21 1.01
CA ALA A 30 -0.59 5.12 2.27
C ALA A 30 0.56 4.15 2.17
N ARG A 31 1.58 4.37 2.99
CA ARG A 31 2.71 3.44 3.11
C ARG A 31 2.94 3.18 4.57
N LEU A 32 3.00 1.92 4.94
CA LEU A 32 3.29 1.53 6.30
C LEU A 32 4.74 1.05 6.35
N LYS A 33 5.52 1.71 7.19
CA LYS A 33 6.92 1.37 7.30
C LYS A 33 7.07 -0.04 7.85
N PHE A 34 8.02 -0.79 7.30
CA PHE A 34 8.32 -2.13 7.78
C PHE A 34 8.76 -2.04 9.24
N ASN A 35 8.15 -2.85 10.09
CA ASN A 35 8.50 -2.88 11.51
C ASN A 35 8.93 -4.29 11.86
N GLU A 36 10.23 -4.48 11.92
CA GLU A 36 10.80 -5.79 12.15
C GLU A 36 10.37 -6.40 13.47
N GLU A 37 10.29 -5.58 14.49
CA GLU A 37 9.91 -6.02 15.82
C GLU A 37 8.51 -6.61 15.84
N ILE A 38 7.57 -5.89 15.24
CA ILE A 38 6.19 -6.36 15.16
C ILE A 38 6.10 -7.60 14.29
N MET A 39 6.80 -7.61 13.18
CA MET A 39 6.79 -8.76 12.29
C MET A 39 7.30 -10.00 12.98
N ARG A 40 8.37 -9.86 13.77
CA ARG A 40 8.91 -11.01 14.49
C ARG A 40 7.97 -11.50 15.57
N ALA A 41 7.26 -10.58 16.21
CA ALA A 41 6.29 -10.94 17.21
C ALA A 41 5.12 -11.71 16.61
N ASP A 42 4.68 -11.30 15.41
CA ASP A 42 3.51 -11.89 14.78
C ASP A 42 3.81 -13.19 14.01
N TYR A 43 4.96 -13.26 13.36
CA TYR A 43 5.25 -14.37 12.45
C TYR A 43 6.43 -15.25 12.87
N GLY A 44 7.21 -14.79 13.84
CA GLY A 44 8.37 -15.54 14.32
C GLY A 44 9.64 -15.17 13.57
N ASP A 45 10.76 -15.42 14.23
CA ASP A 45 12.07 -15.03 13.70
C ASP A 45 12.41 -15.73 12.39
N GLU A 46 12.12 -17.01 12.32
CA GLU A 46 12.47 -17.79 11.15
C GLU A 46 11.75 -17.30 9.91
N ALA A 47 10.46 -17.02 10.03
CA ALA A 47 9.67 -16.53 8.91
C ALA A 47 10.13 -15.16 8.47
N VAL A 48 10.45 -14.29 9.41
CA VAL A 48 10.89 -12.95 9.09
C VAL A 48 12.28 -12.97 8.44
N ASP A 49 13.18 -13.80 8.96
CA ASP A 49 14.51 -13.93 8.36
C ASP A 49 14.43 -14.42 6.93
N ALA A 50 13.56 -15.37 6.66
CA ALA A 50 13.36 -15.89 5.31
C ALA A 50 12.81 -14.82 4.40
N PHE A 51 11.85 -14.05 4.90
CA PHE A 51 11.26 -12.96 4.12
C PHE A 51 12.29 -11.90 3.79
N MET A 52 13.05 -11.46 4.79
CA MET A 52 14.05 -10.42 4.58
C MET A 52 15.14 -10.86 3.60
N SER A 53 15.50 -12.12 3.67
CA SER A 53 16.48 -12.66 2.74
C SER A 53 15.95 -12.64 1.31
N LYS A 54 14.70 -13.04 1.14
CA LYS A 54 14.07 -13.08 -0.15
C LYS A 54 13.89 -11.67 -0.71
N MET A 55 13.67 -10.70 0.14
CA MET A 55 13.43 -9.32 -0.26
C MET A 55 14.67 -8.44 -0.17
N SER A 56 15.84 -9.04 -0.13
CA SER A 56 17.08 -8.29 0.10
C SER A 56 17.33 -7.17 -0.91
N MET A 57 16.79 -7.29 -2.11
CA MET A 57 16.93 -6.26 -3.13
C MET A 57 16.06 -5.03 -2.86
N TYR A 58 15.14 -5.12 -1.93
CA TYR A 58 14.18 -4.05 -1.69
C TYR A 58 14.40 -3.50 -0.30
N ASN A 59 14.97 -2.32 -0.22
CA ASN A 59 15.20 -1.62 1.05
C ASN A 59 15.86 -2.52 2.11
N ASN A 60 16.88 -3.26 1.69
CA ASN A 60 17.63 -4.17 2.58
C ASN A 60 16.75 -5.20 3.26
N GLY A 61 15.78 -5.72 2.53
CA GLY A 61 14.91 -6.77 3.04
C GLY A 61 13.72 -6.26 3.84
N GLN A 62 13.55 -4.96 3.92
CA GLN A 62 12.46 -4.35 4.70
C GLN A 62 11.63 -3.38 3.87
N PRO A 63 10.97 -3.90 2.81
CA PRO A 63 10.16 -3.01 1.98
C PRO A 63 8.91 -2.53 2.72
N ASP A 64 8.54 -1.29 2.49
CA ASP A 64 7.32 -0.75 3.08
C ASP A 64 6.11 -1.46 2.49
N LEU A 65 5.01 -1.43 3.21
CA LEU A 65 3.74 -1.96 2.72
C LEU A 65 2.95 -0.80 2.14
N VAL A 66 2.62 -0.88 0.87
CA VAL A 66 1.93 0.19 0.16
C VAL A 66 0.44 -0.15 0.05
N PHE A 67 -0.41 0.76 0.47
CA PHE A 67 -1.85 0.60 0.38
C PHE A 67 -2.35 1.40 -0.82
N MET A 68 -3.11 0.75 -1.68
CA MET A 68 -3.55 1.34 -2.93
C MET A 68 -5.06 1.21 -3.07
N VAL A 69 -5.68 2.21 -3.68
CA VAL A 69 -7.12 2.24 -3.89
C VAL A 69 -7.39 2.32 -5.39
N PHE A 70 -8.36 1.56 -5.87
CA PHE A 70 -8.71 1.61 -7.28
C PHE A 70 -9.37 2.94 -7.61
N ASN A 71 -8.78 3.66 -8.54
CA ASN A 71 -9.28 4.95 -9.00
C ASN A 71 -9.24 4.94 -10.52
N PRO A 72 -10.39 4.84 -11.19
CA PRO A 72 -10.40 4.73 -12.65
C PRO A 72 -9.81 5.94 -13.36
N LYS A 73 -9.68 7.06 -12.68
CA LYS A 73 -9.08 8.24 -13.30
C LYS A 73 -7.58 8.34 -13.08
N PHE A 74 -7.03 7.44 -12.28
CA PHE A 74 -5.61 7.45 -12.00
C PHE A 74 -4.84 6.88 -13.20
N THR A 75 -3.74 7.50 -13.56
CA THR A 75 -2.92 6.99 -14.66
C THR A 75 -1.56 6.59 -14.16
N ALA A 76 -1.02 5.56 -14.77
CA ALA A 76 0.26 5.02 -14.36
C ALA A 76 1.39 6.01 -14.53
N SER A 77 1.25 6.95 -15.43
CA SER A 77 2.30 7.94 -15.63
C SER A 77 2.48 8.83 -14.40
N VAL A 78 1.41 9.00 -13.65
CA VAL A 78 1.48 9.77 -12.42
C VAL A 78 2.10 8.96 -11.31
N ALA A 79 2.05 7.67 -11.44
CA ALA A 79 2.50 6.77 -10.40
C ALA A 79 3.99 6.51 -10.39
N ARG A 80 4.74 7.21 -11.20
CA ARG A 80 6.12 7.06 -11.21
C ARG A 80 6.73 7.24 -9.86
N ASN A 81 6.22 8.13 -9.11
CA ASN A 81 6.60 8.28 -7.76
C ASN A 81 5.65 7.53 -6.98
N VAL A 82 6.03 6.48 -6.42
CA VAL A 82 5.17 5.72 -5.59
C VAL A 82 4.82 6.55 -4.43
N GLY A 83 3.69 7.05 -4.41
CA GLY A 83 3.29 7.94 -3.37
C GLY A 83 2.71 7.24 -2.21
N GLY A 84 1.84 7.93 -1.55
CA GLY A 84 1.22 7.45 -0.36
C GLY A 84 1.83 8.10 0.84
N GLU A 85 1.00 8.44 1.79
CA GLU A 85 1.43 9.08 3.02
C GLU A 85 2.03 8.03 3.94
N LEU A 86 3.21 8.31 4.47
CA LEU A 86 3.86 7.38 5.39
C LEU A 86 3.14 7.41 6.73
N VAL A 87 2.73 6.25 7.21
CA VAL A 87 2.03 6.14 8.48
C VAL A 87 2.73 5.12 9.37
N ASP A 88 2.41 5.15 10.65
CA ASP A 88 3.07 4.29 11.63
C ASP A 88 2.31 3.03 11.96
N THR A 89 1.02 2.98 11.71
CA THR A 89 0.22 1.82 12.07
C THR A 89 -0.69 1.41 10.93
N TYR A 90 -1.09 0.15 10.97
CA TYR A 90 -2.03 -0.39 9.99
C TYR A 90 -3.35 0.39 10.04
N ASP A 91 -3.80 0.73 11.26
CA ASP A 91 -5.05 1.47 11.42
C ASP A 91 -4.98 2.84 10.74
N ASP A 92 -3.85 3.52 10.86
CA ASP A 92 -3.68 4.81 10.21
C ASP A 92 -3.72 4.66 8.70
N ALA A 93 -3.12 3.59 8.18
CA ALA A 93 -3.16 3.32 6.75
C ALA A 93 -4.59 3.09 6.30
N MET A 94 -5.35 2.32 7.07
CA MET A 94 -6.75 2.03 6.70
C MET A 94 -7.63 3.26 6.76
N LYS A 95 -7.31 4.22 7.63
CA LYS A 95 -8.06 5.48 7.64
C LYS A 95 -7.90 6.21 6.31
N LEU A 96 -6.69 6.20 5.77
CA LEU A 96 -6.45 6.84 4.48
C LEU A 96 -7.12 6.08 3.34
N VAL A 97 -7.08 4.76 3.39
CA VAL A 97 -7.75 3.93 2.40
C VAL A 97 -9.24 4.21 2.39
N ASN A 98 -9.86 4.18 3.57
CA ASN A 98 -11.30 4.39 3.66
C ASN A 98 -11.71 5.79 3.25
N ARG A 99 -10.89 6.78 3.58
CA ARG A 99 -11.14 8.14 3.16
C ARG A 99 -11.14 8.25 1.64
N LYS A 100 -10.16 7.61 1.00
CA LYS A 100 -10.08 7.68 -0.45
C LYS A 100 -11.22 6.95 -1.12
N ILE A 101 -11.59 5.78 -0.61
CA ILE A 101 -12.72 5.04 -1.15
C ILE A 101 -13.99 5.89 -1.04
N ASN A 102 -14.17 6.51 0.11
CA ASN A 102 -15.36 7.34 0.33
C ASN A 102 -15.38 8.53 -0.63
N GLU A 103 -14.24 9.15 -0.86
CA GLU A 103 -14.16 10.26 -1.82
C GLU A 103 -14.55 9.81 -3.23
N LEU A 104 -14.14 8.63 -3.62
CA LEU A 104 -14.40 8.13 -4.96
C LEU A 104 -15.83 7.67 -5.13
N GLU A 105 -16.42 7.12 -4.09
CA GLU A 105 -17.79 6.63 -4.15
C GLU A 105 -18.82 7.73 -3.91
N ASN A 106 -18.44 8.75 -3.16
CA ASN A 106 -19.34 9.83 -2.82
C ASN A 106 -18.66 11.16 -3.08
N PRO A 107 -18.37 11.47 -4.34
CA PRO A 107 -17.67 12.71 -4.63
C PRO A 107 -18.53 13.90 -4.26
N LYS A 108 -17.97 14.77 -3.46
CA LYS A 108 -18.69 15.95 -3.07
C LYS A 108 -18.52 17.00 -4.12
N PRO A 109 -19.56 17.79 -4.39
CA PRO A 109 -19.40 18.88 -5.34
C PRO A 109 -18.35 19.83 -4.78
N LYS A 110 -17.62 20.41 -5.66
CA LYS A 110 -16.68 21.38 -5.23
C LYS A 110 -17.41 22.54 -4.75
N LYS A 111 -17.16 22.95 -3.63
CA LYS A 111 -17.88 24.00 -3.12
C LYS A 111 -17.36 25.18 -3.54
N LYS A 112 -17.53 25.58 -3.79
CA LYS A 112 -16.99 26.55 -4.11
C LYS A 112 -17.00 27.24 -3.59
#